data_6f498b413882c448fe5f168c6dc3a498
#
_entry.id   6f498b413882c448fe5f168c6dc3a498
#
_cell.length_a   1.000
_cell.length_b   1.000
_cell.length_c   1.000
_cell.angle_alpha   90.00
_cell.angle_beta   90.00
_cell.angle_gamma   90.00
#
_symmetry.space_group_name_H-M   'P 1'
#
loop_
_entity.id
_entity.type
_entity.pdbx_description
1 polymer ?
#
loop_
_entity_poly.entity_id
_entity_poly.type
_entity_poly.pdbx_seq_one_letter_code
_entity_poly.pdbx_strand_id
1 'polypeptide(L)'
;MARAFRFRQYLTSIKPDEGEPSDDNTRQLEFKKNQYGPKAETVIVRYDRGLFLPLPGVTSLDKLAQERKAEDVFLDLLGRFTRANRFVGDKPSSNYAPALFAREDEAKRHALSKKVLEAAMRRLFQAKKIRNEPYGKPSRNSFHIVRTV
;
A
#
# COMPACT_ATOMS: atom_id res chain seq x y z
N MET A 1 -17.52 17.13 -41.32
CA MET A 1 -17.75 17.56 -39.93
C MET A 1 -17.38 16.41 -39.01
N ALA A 2 -16.33 16.55 -38.21
CA ALA A 2 -15.92 15.54 -37.24
C ALA A 2 -16.92 15.56 -36.07
N ARG A 3 -17.63 14.46 -35.83
CA ARG A 3 -18.50 14.32 -34.65
C ARG A 3 -17.61 14.24 -33.40
N ALA A 4 -17.63 15.25 -32.55
CA ALA A 4 -16.95 15.25 -31.30
C ALA A 4 -17.70 14.35 -30.29
N PHE A 5 -17.10 13.26 -29.88
CA PHE A 5 -17.65 12.43 -28.81
C PHE A 5 -17.61 13.19 -27.48
N ARG A 6 -18.74 13.21 -26.75
CA ARG A 6 -18.86 13.87 -25.43
C ARG A 6 -18.30 13.02 -24.30
N PHE A 7 -18.34 11.69 -24.49
CA PHE A 7 -17.82 10.71 -23.54
C PHE A 7 -16.91 9.72 -24.24
N ARG A 8 -15.86 9.33 -23.55
CA ARG A 8 -14.99 8.23 -23.95
C ARG A 8 -14.63 7.41 -22.72
N GLN A 9 -15.01 6.15 -22.76
CA GLN A 9 -14.78 5.18 -21.69
C GLN A 9 -13.97 4.03 -22.26
N TYR A 10 -13.09 3.47 -21.44
CA TYR A 10 -12.31 2.28 -21.74
C TYR A 10 -12.52 1.25 -20.65
N LEU A 11 -12.89 0.04 -21.06
CA LEU A 11 -12.97 -1.12 -20.19
C LEU A 11 -11.72 -1.97 -20.43
N THR A 12 -10.87 -2.10 -19.42
CA THR A 12 -9.60 -2.83 -19.51
C THR A 12 -9.50 -3.89 -18.42
N SER A 13 -8.76 -4.97 -18.70
CA SER A 13 -8.39 -5.94 -17.67
C SER A 13 -7.44 -5.33 -16.69
N ILE A 14 -7.60 -5.65 -15.42
CA ILE A 14 -6.63 -5.28 -14.38
C ILE A 14 -5.48 -6.28 -14.47
N LYS A 15 -4.27 -5.77 -14.68
CA LYS A 15 -3.07 -6.61 -14.57
C LYS A 15 -2.79 -6.83 -13.09
N PRO A 16 -2.77 -8.08 -12.60
CA PRO A 16 -2.41 -8.34 -11.20
C PRO A 16 -0.97 -7.87 -10.94
N ASP A 17 -0.73 -7.36 -9.76
CA ASP A 17 0.63 -7.18 -9.27
C ASP A 17 1.29 -8.57 -9.11
N GLU A 18 2.61 -8.66 -9.26
CA GLU A 18 3.34 -9.93 -9.14
C GLU A 18 2.99 -10.66 -7.83
N GLY A 19 2.35 -11.82 -7.96
CA GLY A 19 1.98 -12.67 -6.83
C GLY A 19 0.52 -12.63 -6.39
N GLU A 20 -0.33 -11.82 -7.02
CA GLU A 20 -1.78 -11.85 -6.77
C GLU A 20 -2.50 -12.70 -7.82
N PRO A 21 -3.50 -13.52 -7.41
CA PRO A 21 -4.32 -14.26 -8.36
C PRO A 21 -5.10 -13.28 -9.25
N SER A 22 -5.03 -13.46 -10.57
CA SER A 22 -5.82 -12.67 -11.50
C SER A 22 -7.31 -13.04 -11.35
N ASP A 23 -8.15 -12.05 -11.01
CA ASP A 23 -9.61 -12.23 -11.15
C ASP A 23 -10.02 -11.82 -12.56
N ASP A 24 -10.19 -12.81 -13.43
CA ASP A 24 -10.58 -12.62 -14.84
C ASP A 24 -11.95 -11.93 -14.99
N ASN A 25 -12.75 -11.85 -13.93
CA ASN A 25 -14.05 -11.21 -13.92
C ASN A 25 -13.98 -9.71 -13.57
N THR A 26 -12.84 -9.24 -13.08
CA THR A 26 -12.68 -7.83 -12.67
C THR A 26 -12.10 -7.00 -13.81
N ARG A 27 -12.71 -5.87 -14.06
CA ARG A 27 -12.33 -4.89 -15.10
C ARG A 27 -12.22 -3.50 -14.51
N GLN A 28 -11.42 -2.68 -15.15
CA GLN A 28 -11.29 -1.27 -14.88
C GLN A 28 -12.00 -0.46 -15.94
N LEU A 29 -12.98 0.35 -15.55
CA LEU A 29 -13.65 1.31 -16.41
C LEU A 29 -13.05 2.69 -16.18
N GLU A 30 -12.37 3.22 -17.21
CA GLU A 30 -11.71 4.51 -17.16
C GLU A 30 -12.42 5.54 -18.02
N PHE A 31 -12.70 6.72 -17.46
CA PHE A 31 -13.32 7.85 -18.16
C PHE A 31 -12.24 8.76 -18.75
N LYS A 32 -11.81 8.52 -20.01
CA LYS A 32 -10.79 9.35 -20.69
C LYS A 32 -11.30 10.73 -21.06
N LYS A 33 -12.57 10.85 -21.37
CA LYS A 33 -13.22 12.13 -21.70
C LYS A 33 -14.59 12.18 -21.04
N ASN A 34 -14.79 13.15 -20.16
CA ASN A 34 -16.06 13.48 -19.55
C ASN A 34 -16.23 14.99 -19.62
N GLN A 35 -17.23 15.45 -20.37
CA GLN A 35 -17.48 16.87 -20.58
C GLN A 35 -18.27 17.52 -19.43
N TYR A 36 -18.95 16.69 -18.60
CA TYR A 36 -19.89 17.13 -17.57
C TYR A 36 -19.48 16.71 -16.15
N GLY A 37 -18.31 16.09 -15.98
CA GLY A 37 -17.85 15.60 -14.68
C GLY A 37 -16.32 15.50 -14.57
N PRO A 38 -15.83 14.98 -13.46
CA PRO A 38 -14.40 14.82 -13.24
C PRO A 38 -13.76 13.94 -14.32
N LYS A 39 -12.56 14.34 -14.77
CA LYS A 39 -11.75 13.56 -15.70
C LYS A 39 -10.94 12.53 -14.93
N ALA A 40 -10.63 11.41 -15.61
CA ALA A 40 -9.79 10.34 -15.08
C ALA A 40 -10.37 9.62 -13.86
N GLU A 41 -11.69 9.63 -13.69
CA GLU A 41 -12.34 8.76 -12.73
C GLU A 41 -12.26 7.32 -13.21
N THR A 42 -11.87 6.44 -12.31
CA THR A 42 -11.75 5.01 -12.57
C THR A 42 -12.70 4.25 -11.65
N VAL A 43 -13.51 3.39 -12.25
CA VAL A 43 -14.43 2.52 -11.52
C VAL A 43 -14.02 1.08 -11.74
N ILE A 44 -13.83 0.35 -10.67
CA ILE A 44 -13.62 -1.10 -10.74
C ILE A 44 -14.98 -1.77 -10.84
N VAL A 45 -15.15 -2.60 -11.84
CA VAL A 45 -16.39 -3.33 -12.10
C VAL A 45 -16.11 -4.83 -12.16
N ARG A 46 -17.04 -5.63 -11.65
CA ARG A 46 -17.00 -7.08 -11.74
C ARG A 46 -18.05 -7.58 -12.70
N TYR A 47 -17.67 -8.48 -13.60
CA TYR A 47 -18.61 -9.19 -14.46
C TYR A 47 -19.37 -10.24 -13.66
N ASP A 48 -20.68 -10.16 -13.68
CA ASP A 48 -21.58 -11.17 -13.10
C ASP A 48 -22.79 -11.36 -14.02
N ARG A 49 -22.98 -12.57 -14.53
CA ARG A 49 -24.13 -13.00 -15.32
C ARG A 49 -24.58 -12.04 -16.43
N GLY A 50 -23.63 -11.52 -17.18
CA GLY A 50 -23.90 -10.62 -18.31
C GLY A 50 -23.90 -9.13 -17.96
N LEU A 51 -23.68 -8.76 -16.69
CA LEU A 51 -23.65 -7.38 -16.22
C LEU A 51 -22.28 -7.04 -15.61
N PHE A 52 -21.85 -5.79 -15.80
CA PHE A 52 -20.73 -5.23 -15.06
C PHE A 52 -21.26 -4.44 -13.86
N LEU A 53 -21.09 -4.99 -12.68
CA LEU A 53 -21.51 -4.37 -11.42
C LEU A 53 -20.34 -3.59 -10.84
N PRO A 54 -20.52 -2.31 -10.48
CA PRO A 54 -19.47 -1.56 -9.77
C PRO A 54 -19.14 -2.28 -8.48
N LEU A 55 -17.87 -2.60 -8.29
CA LEU A 55 -17.39 -2.96 -6.95
C LEU A 55 -17.42 -1.68 -6.12
N PRO A 56 -17.87 -1.74 -4.86
CA PRO A 56 -17.76 -0.61 -3.97
C PRO A 56 -16.27 -0.20 -3.97
N GLY A 57 -16.00 0.93 -4.59
CA GLY A 57 -14.64 1.46 -4.66
C GLY A 57 -14.15 1.64 -3.23
N VAL A 58 -12.90 1.26 -2.97
CA VAL A 58 -12.24 1.65 -1.73
C VAL A 58 -12.34 3.17 -1.68
N THR A 59 -13.24 3.69 -0.86
CA THR A 59 -13.41 5.13 -0.75
C THR A 59 -12.08 5.75 -0.31
N SER A 60 -11.86 7.01 -0.60
CA SER A 60 -10.66 7.70 -0.11
C SER A 60 -10.51 7.58 1.42
N LEU A 61 -11.63 7.50 2.14
CA LEU A 61 -11.69 7.27 3.58
C LEU A 61 -11.24 5.85 3.96
N ASP A 62 -11.69 4.83 3.24
CA ASP A 62 -11.27 3.44 3.46
C ASP A 62 -9.78 3.27 3.21
N LYS A 63 -9.28 3.90 2.15
CA LYS A 63 -7.84 3.90 1.85
C LYS A 63 -7.03 4.57 2.96
N LEU A 64 -7.48 5.73 3.45
CA LEU A 64 -6.85 6.40 4.58
C LEU A 64 -6.92 5.57 5.86
N ALA A 65 -8.03 4.87 6.11
CA ALA A 65 -8.17 3.98 7.25
C ALA A 65 -7.21 2.80 7.17
N GLN A 66 -7.07 2.17 5.99
CA GLN A 66 -6.10 1.10 5.76
C GLN A 66 -4.65 1.58 5.91
N GLU A 67 -4.35 2.76 5.40
CA GLU A 67 -3.02 3.37 5.52
C GLU A 67 -2.65 3.64 6.98
N ARG A 68 -3.57 4.21 7.77
CA ARG A 68 -3.38 4.42 9.22
C ARG A 68 -3.20 3.11 9.96
N LYS A 69 -4.02 2.11 9.65
CA LYS A 69 -3.89 0.79 10.25
C LYS A 69 -2.53 0.15 9.95
N ALA A 70 -2.03 0.27 8.72
CA ALA A 70 -0.70 -0.22 8.36
C ALA A 70 0.41 0.51 9.13
N GLU A 71 0.27 1.82 9.37
CA GLU A 71 1.21 2.59 10.19
C GLU A 71 1.18 2.17 11.67
N ASP A 72 -0.01 1.96 12.24
CA ASP A 72 -0.16 1.53 13.63
C ASP A 72 0.46 0.14 13.84
N VAL A 73 0.15 -0.83 12.97
CA VAL A 73 0.76 -2.16 13.03
C VAL A 73 2.27 -2.10 12.86
N PHE A 74 2.78 -1.25 11.98
CA PHE A 74 4.22 -1.06 11.81
C PHE A 74 4.88 -0.55 13.10
N LEU A 75 4.28 0.45 13.77
CA LEU A 75 4.79 1.01 15.03
C LEU A 75 4.73 0.00 16.17
N ASP A 76 3.68 -0.81 16.25
CA ASP A 76 3.56 -1.84 17.28
C ASP A 76 4.60 -2.95 17.10
N LEU A 77 4.79 -3.41 15.87
CA LEU A 77 5.84 -4.38 15.55
C LEU A 77 7.24 -3.81 15.82
N LEU A 78 7.50 -2.55 15.44
CA LEU A 78 8.75 -1.88 15.74
C LEU A 78 9.02 -1.85 17.26
N GLY A 79 8.00 -1.50 18.06
CA GLY A 79 8.10 -1.49 19.52
C GLY A 79 8.37 -2.89 20.11
N ARG A 80 7.75 -3.94 19.57
CA ARG A 80 8.01 -5.34 19.98
C ARG A 80 9.41 -5.77 19.64
N PHE A 81 9.89 -5.50 18.43
CA PHE A 81 11.25 -5.84 18.00
C PHE A 81 12.29 -5.10 18.82
N THR A 82 12.09 -3.81 19.07
CA THR A 82 13.01 -3.02 19.93
C THR A 82 13.10 -3.58 21.33
N ARG A 83 11.96 -3.93 21.97
CA ARG A 83 11.95 -4.56 23.31
C ARG A 83 12.62 -5.94 23.32
N ALA A 84 12.60 -6.66 22.23
CA ALA A 84 13.28 -7.94 22.06
C ALA A 84 14.75 -7.80 21.63
N ASN A 85 15.32 -6.58 21.63
CA ASN A 85 16.68 -6.28 21.15
C ASN A 85 16.93 -6.73 19.69
N ARG A 86 15.87 -6.81 18.88
CA ARG A 86 15.94 -7.14 17.46
C ARG A 86 15.91 -5.86 16.64
N PHE A 87 17.07 -5.37 16.28
CA PHE A 87 17.19 -4.12 15.53
C PHE A 87 16.88 -4.32 14.05
N VAL A 88 16.01 -3.46 13.51
CA VAL A 88 15.57 -3.50 12.11
C VAL A 88 15.98 -2.23 11.39
N GLY A 89 16.26 -2.36 10.10
CA GLY A 89 16.72 -1.25 9.25
C GLY A 89 15.72 -0.85 8.20
N ASP A 90 15.95 0.32 7.60
CA ASP A 90 15.17 0.91 6.53
C ASP A 90 15.64 0.50 5.11
N LYS A 91 16.82 -0.11 5.01
CA LYS A 91 17.43 -0.54 3.75
C LYS A 91 17.21 -2.03 3.48
N PRO A 92 17.02 -2.44 2.22
CA PRO A 92 16.90 -3.84 1.83
C PRO A 92 18.13 -4.64 2.26
N SER A 93 17.95 -5.51 3.26
CA SER A 93 18.99 -6.34 3.87
C SER A 93 18.32 -7.47 4.68
N SER A 94 19.10 -8.30 5.36
CA SER A 94 18.57 -9.36 6.23
C SER A 94 17.71 -8.85 7.38
N ASN A 95 17.94 -7.60 7.82
CA ASN A 95 17.18 -6.95 8.89
C ASN A 95 16.19 -5.88 8.38
N TYR A 96 15.79 -5.93 7.11
CA TYR A 96 14.85 -4.98 6.52
C TYR A 96 13.48 -5.05 7.21
N ALA A 97 13.06 -3.96 7.85
CA ALA A 97 11.84 -3.91 8.65
C ALA A 97 10.58 -4.39 7.92
N PRO A 98 10.22 -3.88 6.71
CA PRO A 98 9.02 -4.34 6.02
C PRO A 98 9.02 -5.83 5.68
N ALA A 99 10.19 -6.41 5.38
CA ALA A 99 10.29 -7.82 5.05
C ALA A 99 10.14 -8.74 6.28
N LEU A 100 10.67 -8.31 7.43
CA LEU A 100 10.53 -9.03 8.68
C LEU A 100 9.11 -8.90 9.24
N PHE A 101 8.54 -7.70 9.22
CA PHE A 101 7.21 -7.44 9.74
C PHE A 101 6.11 -8.15 8.94
N ALA A 102 6.25 -8.27 7.61
CA ALA A 102 5.30 -9.01 6.78
C ALA A 102 5.19 -10.50 7.13
N ARG A 103 6.19 -11.05 7.83
CA ARG A 103 6.19 -12.46 8.29
C ARG A 103 5.51 -12.64 9.65
N GLU A 104 5.33 -11.56 10.40
CA GLU A 104 4.68 -11.59 11.72
C GLU A 104 3.18 -11.84 11.59
N ASP A 105 2.61 -12.57 12.54
CA ASP A 105 1.19 -12.95 12.53
C ASP A 105 0.26 -11.74 12.58
N GLU A 106 0.69 -10.67 13.22
CA GLU A 106 -0.03 -9.39 13.27
C GLU A 106 -0.24 -8.82 11.86
N ALA A 107 0.82 -8.75 11.06
CA ALA A 107 0.73 -8.28 9.68
C ALA A 107 -0.13 -9.20 8.80
N LYS A 108 -0.02 -10.53 9.00
CA LYS A 108 -0.84 -11.52 8.28
C LYS A 108 -2.33 -11.39 8.60
N ARG A 109 -2.69 -11.20 9.88
CA ARG A 109 -4.09 -10.99 10.32
C ARG A 109 -4.74 -9.79 9.63
N HIS A 110 -3.95 -8.78 9.29
CA HIS A 110 -4.41 -7.57 8.62
C HIS A 110 -4.13 -7.56 7.12
N ALA A 111 -3.70 -8.70 6.55
CA ALA A 111 -3.34 -8.84 5.13
C ALA A 111 -2.35 -7.75 4.63
N LEU A 112 -1.41 -7.37 5.50
CA LEU A 112 -0.42 -6.35 5.18
C LEU A 112 0.78 -6.98 4.47
N SER A 113 0.87 -6.72 3.17
CA SER A 113 2.01 -7.16 2.37
C SER A 113 3.26 -6.33 2.68
N LYS A 114 4.44 -6.86 2.30
CA LYS A 114 5.71 -6.12 2.37
C LYS A 114 5.61 -4.74 1.72
N LYS A 115 4.96 -4.63 0.56
CA LYS A 115 4.78 -3.37 -0.19
C LYS A 115 3.97 -2.34 0.61
N VAL A 116 2.90 -2.78 1.27
CA VAL A 116 2.07 -1.91 2.13
C VAL A 116 2.85 -1.42 3.35
N LEU A 117 3.61 -2.31 4.00
CA LEU A 117 4.46 -1.95 5.15
C LEU A 117 5.63 -1.04 4.75
N GLU A 118 6.17 -1.19 3.54
CA GLU A 118 7.17 -0.29 2.98
C GLU A 118 6.60 1.12 2.77
N ALA A 119 5.40 1.22 2.22
CA ALA A 119 4.71 2.49 2.07
C ALA A 119 4.40 3.15 3.42
N ALA A 120 3.96 2.35 4.42
CA ALA A 120 3.75 2.82 5.79
C ALA A 120 5.04 3.35 6.42
N MET A 121 6.15 2.62 6.28
CA MET A 121 7.47 3.05 6.76
C MET A 121 7.87 4.42 6.18
N ARG A 122 7.71 4.60 4.85
CA ARG A 122 8.03 5.89 4.20
C ARG A 122 7.19 7.03 4.75
N ARG A 123 5.87 6.84 4.95
CA ARG A 123 5.00 7.84 5.55
C ARG A 123 5.39 8.17 6.99
N LEU A 124 5.75 7.16 7.78
CA LEU A 124 6.20 7.35 9.16
C LEU A 124 7.50 8.15 9.25
N PHE A 125 8.45 7.96 8.33
CA PHE A 125 9.64 8.80 8.20
C PHE A 125 9.30 10.24 7.81
N GLN A 126 8.41 10.44 6.82
CA GLN A 126 7.94 11.77 6.42
C GLN A 126 7.23 12.50 7.56
N ALA A 127 6.43 11.78 8.34
CA ALA A 127 5.74 12.30 9.52
C ALA A 127 6.66 12.45 10.75
N LYS A 128 7.96 12.12 10.62
CA LYS A 128 8.95 12.15 11.71
C LYS A 128 8.57 11.32 12.94
N LYS A 129 7.70 10.33 12.78
CA LYS A 129 7.30 9.39 13.85
C LYS A 129 8.35 8.32 14.10
N ILE A 130 9.21 8.07 13.13
CA ILE A 130 10.37 7.17 13.22
C ILE A 130 11.62 7.86 12.66
N ARG A 131 12.76 7.45 13.15
CA ARG A 131 14.07 7.95 12.68
C ARG A 131 15.10 6.82 12.69
N ASN A 132 16.21 7.04 11.99
CA ASN A 132 17.36 6.15 12.03
C ASN A 132 18.31 6.58 13.15
N GLU A 133 18.71 5.63 14.00
CA GLU A 133 19.75 5.84 15.00
C GLU A 133 20.94 4.90 14.74
N PRO A 134 22.17 5.37 14.95
CA PRO A 134 23.34 4.53 14.86
C PRO A 134 23.34 3.52 16.02
N TYR A 135 23.75 2.29 15.74
CA TYR A 135 23.94 1.27 16.78
C TYR A 135 25.21 0.44 16.55
N GLY A 136 25.76 -0.09 17.63
CA GLY A 136 26.97 -0.92 17.61
C GLY A 136 28.26 -0.11 17.50
N LYS A 137 29.31 -0.73 16.96
CA LYS A 137 30.62 -0.08 16.87
C LYS A 137 30.61 1.00 15.79
N PRO A 138 31.15 2.21 16.05
CA PRO A 138 31.20 3.32 15.08
C PRO A 138 31.79 2.93 13.71
N SER A 139 32.76 2.01 13.71
CA SER A 139 33.42 1.53 12.49
C SER A 139 32.52 0.77 11.51
N ARG A 140 31.35 0.27 11.96
CA ARG A 140 30.42 -0.48 11.11
C ARG A 140 29.32 0.37 10.46
N ASN A 141 29.18 1.63 10.87
CA ASN A 141 28.17 2.56 10.35
C ASN A 141 26.77 1.94 10.23
N SER A 142 26.36 1.17 11.27
CA SER A 142 25.10 0.45 11.32
C SER A 142 24.00 1.33 11.90
N PHE A 143 22.82 1.34 11.23
CA PHE A 143 21.66 2.11 11.67
C PHE A 143 20.47 1.18 11.90
N HIS A 144 19.61 1.56 12.83
CA HIS A 144 18.34 0.93 13.08
C HIS A 144 17.22 1.96 13.20
N ILE A 145 16.01 1.51 12.96
CA ILE A 145 14.82 2.36 13.07
C ILE A 145 14.39 2.42 14.54
N VAL A 146 14.15 3.64 15.02
CA VAL A 146 13.57 3.89 16.35
C VAL A 146 12.33 4.77 16.23
N ARG A 147 11.43 4.63 17.20
CA ARG A 147 10.28 5.51 17.33
C ARG A 147 10.71 6.85 17.89
N THR A 148 10.26 7.94 17.30
CA THR A 148 10.41 9.29 17.87
C THR A 148 9.33 9.47 18.94
N VAL A 149 9.74 9.85 20.15
CA VAL A 149 8.83 10.14 21.27
C VAL A 149 8.27 11.55 21.11
#